data_aa9ca38f3eabeeed8026f2703c40115b
#
_entry.id   aa9ca38f3eabeeed8026f2703c40115b
#
_cell.length_a   1.000
_cell.length_b   1.000
_cell.length_c   1.000
_cell.angle_alpha   90.00
_cell.angle_beta   90.00
_cell.angle_gamma   90.00
#
_symmetry.space_group_name_H-M   'P 1'
#
loop_
_entity.id
_entity.type
_entity.pdbx_description
1 polymer ?
#
loop_
_entity_poly.entity_id
_entity_poly.type
_entity_poly.pdbx_seq_one_letter_code
_entity_poly.pdbx_strand_id
1 'polypeptide(L)'
;MALCLGSCHNRSVAIDLESLPDDPLILRELVANSEVEITGLRAEIDKLHLLIGKLNRHRFGRRSEQLDADQLALAVEDLEQAQAAGDAAADAAADAMVNKPPRTRRQRNLGDLPESLPQIEVIVDLEDKTCPCCGGALHQIGETVTRMLDMVPAIFRVKVIRRPRYACDACDTPIVQAPAPPRPIDGGMATEALVAHVLVGKFVDHLPLYRQAQIFERQGIKLNRSTLGDWVGRACWWLWPIYDAIVAHVIAQTKVFADDTTLPVLDPGRGKTKSGRLWCYAVDDRPWCGPAPPAAAFVYATDRKGEHPATHLANFRASCRSTAMPGSARW
;
A
#
# COMPACT_ATOMS: atom_id res chain seq x y z
N MET A 1 40.78 -16.87 25.12
CA MET A 1 40.33 -15.47 24.93
C MET A 1 38.81 -15.49 24.93
N ALA A 2 38.23 -15.17 26.07
CA ALA A 2 36.79 -15.22 26.29
C ALA A 2 36.17 -13.93 25.77
N LEU A 3 35.27 -14.04 24.78
CA LEU A 3 34.43 -12.94 24.32
C LEU A 3 33.22 -12.83 25.25
N CYS A 4 33.17 -11.74 26.00
CA CYS A 4 32.03 -11.34 26.81
C CYS A 4 30.78 -11.15 25.93
N LEU A 5 29.83 -12.03 26.10
CA LEU A 5 28.43 -11.81 25.66
C LEU A 5 27.84 -10.75 26.59
N GLY A 6 27.72 -9.53 26.08
CA GLY A 6 27.03 -8.45 26.75
C GLY A 6 25.55 -8.80 26.98
N SER A 7 25.21 -8.78 28.25
CA SER A 7 23.84 -8.93 28.75
C SER A 7 22.94 -7.89 28.11
N CYS A 8 22.04 -8.32 27.18
CA CYS A 8 20.91 -7.51 26.77
C CYS A 8 20.02 -7.31 28.02
N HIS A 9 20.05 -6.12 28.56
CA HIS A 9 19.09 -5.68 29.57
C HIS A 9 17.68 -5.71 28.95
N ASN A 10 16.97 -6.75 29.36
CA ASN A 10 15.52 -6.80 29.19
C ASN A 10 14.93 -5.69 30.09
N ARG A 11 14.74 -4.49 29.55
CA ARG A 11 13.92 -3.48 30.21
C ARG A 11 12.48 -3.98 30.10
N SER A 12 12.05 -4.75 31.09
CA SER A 12 10.61 -4.89 31.35
C SER A 12 10.11 -3.47 31.66
N VAL A 13 9.32 -2.91 30.76
CA VAL A 13 8.54 -1.71 31.05
C VAL A 13 7.51 -2.15 32.09
N ALA A 14 7.90 -2.06 33.36
CA ALA A 14 6.93 -2.25 34.45
C ALA A 14 5.95 -1.08 34.37
N ILE A 15 4.69 -1.39 34.06
CA ILE A 15 3.62 -0.42 34.14
C ILE A 15 3.50 -0.05 35.62
N ASP A 16 3.73 1.21 35.94
CA ASP A 16 3.53 1.74 37.27
C ASP A 16 2.01 1.82 37.52
N LEU A 17 1.51 0.83 38.28
CA LEU A 17 0.09 0.71 38.57
C LEU A 17 -0.46 1.87 39.40
N GLU A 18 0.42 2.61 40.12
CA GLU A 18 0.04 3.78 40.90
C GLU A 18 -0.18 5.03 40.05
N SER A 19 0.30 5.02 38.81
CA SER A 19 0.15 6.15 37.88
C SER A 19 -1.04 6.01 36.91
N LEU A 20 -1.83 4.93 37.02
CA LEU A 20 -3.00 4.72 36.17
C LEU A 20 -4.15 5.64 36.56
N PRO A 21 -4.87 6.25 35.60
CA PRO A 21 -6.05 7.07 35.89
C PRO A 21 -7.20 6.19 36.41
N ASP A 22 -7.91 6.67 37.43
CA ASP A 22 -9.06 5.98 38.03
C ASP A 22 -10.34 6.02 37.16
N ASP A 23 -10.35 6.77 36.08
CA ASP A 23 -11.50 6.90 35.18
C ASP A 23 -11.61 5.66 34.25
N PRO A 24 -12.74 4.89 34.34
CA PRO A 24 -12.95 3.71 33.52
C PRO A 24 -12.99 3.99 32.01
N LEU A 25 -13.34 5.20 31.57
CA LEU A 25 -13.36 5.55 30.16
C LEU A 25 -11.95 5.73 29.63
N ILE A 26 -11.09 6.40 30.39
CA ILE A 26 -9.68 6.60 30.04
C ILE A 26 -8.92 5.27 30.04
N LEU A 27 -9.21 4.38 31.01
CA LEU A 27 -8.61 3.05 31.07
C LEU A 27 -9.01 2.20 29.86
N ARG A 28 -10.28 2.24 29.43
CA ARG A 28 -10.72 1.52 28.22
C ARG A 28 -10.03 2.05 26.95
N GLU A 29 -9.84 3.35 26.84
CA GLU A 29 -9.13 3.95 25.72
C GLU A 29 -7.64 3.55 25.71
N LEU A 30 -6.99 3.55 26.88
CA LEU A 30 -5.60 3.08 27.01
C LEU A 30 -5.46 1.60 26.64
N VAL A 31 -6.38 0.74 27.08
CA VAL A 31 -6.38 -0.70 26.73
C VAL A 31 -6.58 -0.86 25.22
N ALA A 32 -7.56 -0.17 24.62
CA ALA A 32 -7.80 -0.25 23.19
C ALA A 32 -6.59 0.21 22.36
N ASN A 33 -5.94 1.28 22.79
CA ASN A 33 -4.72 1.78 22.13
C ASN A 33 -3.55 0.77 22.28
N SER A 34 -3.39 0.15 23.45
CA SER A 34 -2.35 -0.86 23.67
C SER A 34 -2.60 -2.15 22.88
N GLU A 35 -3.85 -2.56 22.71
CA GLU A 35 -4.22 -3.71 21.87
C GLU A 35 -3.89 -3.47 20.39
N VAL A 36 -4.14 -2.26 19.88
CA VAL A 36 -3.77 -1.86 18.53
C VAL A 36 -2.24 -1.87 18.35
N GLU A 37 -1.50 -1.35 19.32
CA GLU A 37 -0.04 -1.35 19.30
C GLU A 37 0.53 -2.77 19.35
N ILE A 38 0.02 -3.61 20.25
CA ILE A 38 0.42 -5.03 20.36
C ILE A 38 0.14 -5.78 19.05
N THR A 39 -1.00 -5.53 18.42
CA THR A 39 -1.35 -6.15 17.14
C THR A 39 -0.39 -5.71 16.04
N GLY A 40 -0.04 -4.44 16.00
CA GLY A 40 0.96 -3.90 15.07
C GLY A 40 2.35 -4.50 15.28
N LEU A 41 2.81 -4.59 16.52
CA LEU A 41 4.11 -5.19 16.87
C LEU A 41 4.17 -6.69 16.55
N ARG A 42 3.07 -7.43 16.77
CA ARG A 42 2.99 -8.84 16.38
C ARG A 42 3.12 -9.04 14.88
N ALA A 43 2.43 -8.22 14.09
CA ALA A 43 2.54 -8.26 12.63
C ALA A 43 3.97 -7.94 12.15
N GLU A 44 4.67 -7.02 12.82
CA GLU A 44 6.06 -6.70 12.50
C GLU A 44 7.03 -7.84 12.89
N ILE A 45 6.81 -8.49 14.02
CA ILE A 45 7.57 -9.67 14.45
C ILE A 45 7.39 -10.82 13.45
N ASP A 46 6.17 -11.12 13.04
CA ASP A 46 5.86 -12.17 12.06
C ASP A 46 6.56 -11.88 10.72
N LYS A 47 6.58 -10.64 10.30
CA LYS A 47 7.29 -10.18 9.11
C LYS A 47 8.80 -10.37 9.23
N LEU A 48 9.39 -9.99 10.37
CA LEU A 48 10.83 -10.17 10.61
C LEU A 48 11.20 -11.66 10.64
N HIS A 49 10.39 -12.51 11.27
CA HIS A 49 10.58 -13.97 11.24
C HIS A 49 10.54 -14.53 9.81
N LEU A 50 9.63 -14.02 8.97
CA LEU A 50 9.52 -14.39 7.57
C LEU A 50 10.78 -13.99 6.78
N LEU A 51 11.31 -12.80 7.01
CA LEU A 51 12.55 -12.29 6.42
C LEU A 51 13.76 -13.12 6.84
N ILE A 52 13.90 -13.38 8.14
CA ILE A 52 14.99 -14.21 8.70
C ILE A 52 14.92 -15.63 8.12
N GLY A 53 13.72 -16.20 8.01
CA GLY A 53 13.50 -17.51 7.39
C GLY A 53 13.95 -17.54 5.92
N LYS A 54 13.68 -16.47 5.15
CA LYS A 54 14.13 -16.34 3.75
C LYS A 54 15.66 -16.22 3.65
N LEU A 55 16.26 -15.36 4.45
CA LEU A 55 17.72 -15.16 4.50
C LEU A 55 18.47 -16.42 4.92
N ASN A 56 17.97 -17.12 5.93
CA ASN A 56 18.55 -18.38 6.39
C ASN A 56 18.48 -19.47 5.31
N ARG A 57 17.39 -19.55 4.56
CA ARG A 57 17.26 -20.49 3.44
C ARG A 57 18.22 -20.17 2.30
N HIS A 58 18.40 -18.90 1.96
CA HIS A 58 19.38 -18.48 0.96
C HIS A 58 20.81 -18.83 1.37
N ARG A 59 21.14 -18.74 2.65
CA ARG A 59 22.51 -18.92 3.16
C ARG A 59 22.85 -20.37 3.52
N PHE A 60 21.89 -21.14 4.03
CA PHE A 60 22.09 -22.47 4.63
C PHE A 60 21.18 -23.57 4.06
N GLY A 61 20.26 -23.28 3.14
CA GLY A 61 19.38 -24.26 2.53
C GLY A 61 20.10 -25.25 1.62
N ARG A 62 19.48 -26.41 1.37
CA ARG A 62 19.97 -27.36 0.36
C ARG A 62 19.93 -26.68 -1.02
N ARG A 63 20.78 -27.16 -1.97
CA ARG A 63 20.84 -26.57 -3.33
C ARG A 63 19.48 -26.45 -4.02
N SER A 64 18.56 -27.40 -3.77
CA SER A 64 17.17 -27.36 -4.28
C SER A 64 16.24 -26.38 -3.56
N GLU A 65 16.67 -25.82 -2.44
CA GLU A 65 15.91 -24.89 -1.61
C GLU A 65 16.49 -23.47 -1.66
N GLN A 66 17.67 -23.31 -2.24
CA GLN A 66 18.27 -22.00 -2.42
C GLN A 66 17.52 -21.26 -3.52
N LEU A 67 16.93 -20.14 -3.15
CA LEU A 67 16.36 -19.21 -4.12
C LEU A 67 17.50 -18.57 -4.91
N ASP A 68 17.36 -18.45 -6.22
CA ASP A 68 18.27 -17.60 -6.97
C ASP A 68 18.07 -16.13 -6.59
N ALA A 69 18.98 -15.25 -7.01
CA ALA A 69 18.94 -13.85 -6.64
C ALA A 69 17.65 -13.15 -7.09
N ASP A 70 17.12 -13.53 -8.27
CA ASP A 70 15.90 -12.96 -8.82
C ASP A 70 14.66 -13.44 -8.06
N GLN A 71 14.59 -14.71 -7.68
CA GLN A 71 13.51 -15.24 -6.84
C GLN A 71 13.49 -14.63 -5.44
N LEU A 72 14.68 -14.40 -4.86
CA LEU A 72 14.78 -13.71 -3.58
C LEU A 72 14.31 -12.26 -3.70
N ALA A 73 14.68 -11.57 -4.79
CA ALA A 73 14.24 -10.22 -5.07
C ALA A 73 12.73 -10.11 -5.14
N LEU A 74 12.07 -10.99 -5.91
CA LEU A 74 10.61 -11.04 -6.02
C LEU A 74 9.92 -11.28 -4.67
N ALA A 75 10.49 -12.19 -3.86
CA ALA A 75 9.93 -12.51 -2.56
C ALA A 75 10.02 -11.35 -1.56
N VAL A 76 11.05 -10.51 -1.65
CA VAL A 76 11.18 -9.30 -0.84
C VAL A 76 10.23 -8.21 -1.34
N GLU A 77 10.04 -8.08 -2.67
CA GLU A 77 9.08 -7.15 -3.26
C GLU A 77 7.65 -7.40 -2.77
N ASP A 78 7.22 -8.65 -2.72
CA ASP A 78 5.87 -9.00 -2.24
C ASP A 78 5.66 -8.61 -0.78
N LEU A 79 6.69 -8.74 0.06
CA LEU A 79 6.65 -8.29 1.46
C LEU A 79 6.56 -6.77 1.59
N GLU A 80 7.39 -6.05 0.83
CA GLU A 80 7.41 -4.58 0.83
C GLU A 80 6.06 -4.01 0.39
N GLN A 81 5.42 -4.63 -0.62
CA GLN A 81 4.08 -4.25 -1.07
C GLN A 81 3.00 -4.49 -0.01
N ALA A 82 3.01 -5.67 0.63
CA ALA A 82 2.05 -5.98 1.68
C ALA A 82 2.17 -5.02 2.87
N GLN A 83 3.41 -4.63 3.22
CA GLN A 83 3.64 -3.64 4.26
C GLN A 83 3.10 -2.26 3.87
N ALA A 84 3.40 -1.80 2.66
CA ALA A 84 2.96 -0.49 2.19
C ALA A 84 1.43 -0.38 2.12
N ALA A 85 0.74 -1.48 1.76
CA ALA A 85 -0.72 -1.54 1.80
C ALA A 85 -1.25 -1.43 3.24
N GLY A 86 -0.60 -2.10 4.21
CA GLY A 86 -0.92 -1.99 5.63
C GLY A 86 -0.68 -0.58 6.18
N ASP A 87 0.44 0.04 5.82
CA ASP A 87 0.76 1.42 6.19
C ASP A 87 -0.29 2.42 5.64
N ALA A 88 -0.75 2.22 4.40
CA ALA A 88 -1.78 3.05 3.80
C ALA A 88 -3.13 2.92 4.52
N ALA A 89 -3.51 1.71 4.91
CA ALA A 89 -4.72 1.47 5.69
C ALA A 89 -4.62 2.12 7.09
N ALA A 90 -3.45 2.05 7.73
CA ALA A 90 -3.21 2.68 9.02
C ALA A 90 -3.21 4.22 8.93
N ASP A 91 -2.64 4.80 7.87
CA ASP A 91 -2.66 6.24 7.61
C ASP A 91 -4.12 6.72 7.44
N ALA A 92 -4.94 6.00 6.65
CA ALA A 92 -6.35 6.34 6.45
C ALA A 92 -7.18 6.22 7.74
N ALA A 93 -6.94 5.20 8.55
CA ALA A 93 -7.60 5.05 9.85
C ALA A 93 -7.21 6.17 10.83
N ALA A 94 -5.97 6.66 10.76
CA ALA A 94 -5.50 7.79 11.56
C ALA A 94 -6.12 9.12 11.12
N ASP A 95 -6.31 9.33 9.81
CA ASP A 95 -6.94 10.54 9.27
C ASP A 95 -8.45 10.60 9.58
N ALA A 96 -9.11 9.44 9.70
CA ALA A 96 -10.51 9.35 10.10
C ALA A 96 -10.75 9.70 11.59
N MET A 97 -9.71 9.70 12.42
CA MET A 97 -9.78 10.07 13.84
C MET A 97 -9.33 11.54 14.03
N VAL A 98 -10.27 12.46 14.03
CA VAL A 98 -10.09 13.94 14.05
C VAL A 98 -9.29 14.49 15.26
N ASN A 99 -8.90 13.70 16.25
CA ASN A 99 -8.32 14.15 17.53
C ASN A 99 -7.02 13.47 17.97
N LYS A 100 -6.19 12.94 17.07
CA LYS A 100 -4.86 12.43 17.48
C LYS A 100 -3.76 13.48 17.28
N PRO A 101 -2.81 13.61 18.26
CA PRO A 101 -1.62 14.43 18.07
C PRO A 101 -0.86 13.94 16.81
N PRO A 102 -0.23 14.87 16.07
CA PRO A 102 0.46 14.52 14.83
C PRO A 102 1.51 13.45 15.13
N ARG A 103 1.31 12.24 14.61
CA ARG A 103 2.33 11.20 14.60
C ARG A 103 3.56 11.78 13.91
N THR A 104 4.74 11.59 14.50
CA THR A 104 6.01 11.84 13.80
C THR A 104 6.02 10.99 12.55
N ARG A 105 5.71 11.60 11.40
CA ARG A 105 5.70 10.92 10.10
C ARG A 105 7.09 10.33 9.89
N ARG A 106 7.13 9.00 9.63
CA ARG A 106 8.35 8.30 9.27
C ARG A 106 9.02 9.08 8.14
N GLN A 107 10.27 9.47 8.33
CA GLN A 107 11.03 10.23 7.34
C GLN A 107 11.20 9.33 6.11
N ARG A 108 10.40 9.58 5.07
CA ARG A 108 10.48 8.83 3.82
C ARG A 108 11.74 9.23 3.09
N ASN A 109 12.48 8.25 2.59
CA ASN A 109 13.66 8.49 1.77
C ASN A 109 13.19 8.99 0.40
N LEU A 110 13.12 10.31 0.23
CA LEU A 110 12.62 10.95 -0.99
C LEU A 110 13.58 10.78 -2.19
N GLY A 111 14.80 10.31 -1.96
CA GLY A 111 15.86 10.28 -2.97
C GLY A 111 16.24 11.68 -3.45
N ASP A 112 17.38 11.79 -4.11
CA ASP A 112 17.78 13.01 -4.80
C ASP A 112 17.18 13.03 -6.19
N LEU A 113 16.30 14.01 -6.45
CA LEU A 113 15.79 14.22 -7.80
C LEU A 113 16.87 14.92 -8.65
N PRO A 114 17.31 14.31 -9.80
CA PRO A 114 18.34 14.91 -10.65
C PRO A 114 17.95 16.30 -11.13
N GLU A 115 18.83 17.28 -10.96
CA GLU A 115 18.62 18.66 -11.40
C GLU A 115 18.56 18.80 -12.92
N SER A 116 19.12 17.81 -13.64
CA SER A 116 19.14 17.78 -15.10
C SER A 116 17.78 17.47 -15.75
N LEU A 117 16.79 17.03 -14.96
CA LEU A 117 15.46 16.71 -15.50
C LEU A 117 14.67 17.98 -15.81
N PRO A 118 13.90 18.00 -16.93
CA PRO A 118 12.98 19.10 -17.21
C PRO A 118 12.03 19.33 -16.05
N GLN A 119 11.90 20.57 -15.60
CA GLN A 119 11.02 20.96 -14.50
C GLN A 119 9.79 21.65 -15.05
N ILE A 120 8.62 21.25 -14.55
CA ILE A 120 7.35 21.91 -14.83
C ILE A 120 6.90 22.57 -13.54
N GLU A 121 6.78 23.88 -13.54
CA GLU A 121 6.27 24.64 -12.41
C GLU A 121 4.75 24.72 -12.47
N VAL A 122 4.11 24.39 -11.35
CA VAL A 122 2.67 24.54 -11.15
C VAL A 122 2.49 25.43 -9.93
N ILE A 123 1.96 26.63 -10.16
CA ILE A 123 1.65 27.58 -9.10
C ILE A 123 0.20 27.29 -8.64
N VAL A 124 0.05 26.91 -7.39
CA VAL A 124 -1.24 26.73 -6.74
C VAL A 124 -1.44 27.90 -5.79
N ASP A 125 -2.17 28.89 -6.27
CA ASP A 125 -2.41 30.14 -5.56
C ASP A 125 -3.86 30.24 -5.06
N LEU A 126 -4.14 31.24 -4.22
CA LEU A 126 -5.48 31.59 -3.77
C LEU A 126 -6.26 32.21 -4.93
N GLU A 127 -7.52 31.85 -5.10
CA GLU A 127 -8.43 32.47 -6.05
C GLU A 127 -8.78 33.90 -5.63
N ASP A 128 -8.95 34.14 -4.31
CA ASP A 128 -9.21 35.43 -3.71
C ASP A 128 -8.06 35.82 -2.77
N LYS A 129 -7.47 36.98 -3.02
CA LYS A 129 -6.36 37.56 -2.22
C LYS A 129 -6.85 38.62 -1.23
N THR A 130 -8.08 38.50 -0.79
CA THR A 130 -8.64 39.36 0.28
C THR A 130 -8.54 38.69 1.64
N CYS A 131 -8.23 39.45 2.66
CA CYS A 131 -8.17 38.95 4.05
C CYS A 131 -9.57 38.55 4.52
N PRO A 132 -9.79 37.30 4.97
CA PRO A 132 -11.10 36.82 5.42
C PRO A 132 -11.58 37.52 6.72
N CYS A 133 -10.69 38.21 7.43
CA CYS A 133 -11.03 38.90 8.66
C CYS A 133 -11.41 40.40 8.44
N CYS A 134 -10.57 41.14 7.68
CA CYS A 134 -10.75 42.59 7.56
C CYS A 134 -11.03 43.08 6.13
N GLY A 135 -11.05 42.17 5.11
CA GLY A 135 -11.25 42.53 3.71
C GLY A 135 -10.07 43.23 3.04
N GLY A 136 -8.96 43.45 3.76
CA GLY A 136 -7.74 44.08 3.22
C GLY A 136 -6.99 43.18 2.22
N ALA A 137 -6.12 43.74 1.39
CA ALA A 137 -5.30 42.96 0.46
C ALA A 137 -4.26 42.09 1.21
N LEU A 138 -4.11 40.83 0.80
CA LEU A 138 -3.07 39.96 1.31
C LEU A 138 -1.77 40.17 0.52
N HIS A 139 -0.62 40.18 1.21
CA HIS A 139 0.70 40.19 0.57
C HIS A 139 1.42 38.84 0.78
N GLN A 140 2.21 38.47 -0.19
CA GLN A 140 2.97 37.21 -0.16
C GLN A 140 4.16 37.34 0.81
N ILE A 141 4.23 36.47 1.82
CA ILE A 141 5.30 36.41 2.81
C ILE A 141 6.28 35.26 2.56
N GLY A 142 5.95 34.37 1.65
CA GLY A 142 6.78 33.21 1.29
C GLY A 142 6.01 32.20 0.47
N GLU A 143 6.66 31.10 0.15
CA GLU A 143 6.06 30.00 -0.59
C GLU A 143 6.50 28.65 -0.01
N THR A 144 5.68 27.63 -0.19
CA THR A 144 6.06 26.24 0.07
C THR A 144 6.30 25.56 -1.27
N VAL A 145 7.55 25.16 -1.52
CA VAL A 145 7.92 24.45 -2.75
C VAL A 145 7.92 22.96 -2.49
N THR A 146 7.17 22.23 -3.29
CA THR A 146 7.15 20.77 -3.27
C THR A 146 7.61 20.23 -4.61
N ARG A 147 8.58 19.32 -4.59
CA ARG A 147 9.10 18.65 -5.80
C ARG A 147 8.54 17.23 -5.86
N MET A 148 8.00 16.84 -7.01
CA MET A 148 7.47 15.52 -7.29
C MET A 148 8.03 15.00 -8.59
N LEU A 149 8.42 13.72 -8.63
CA LEU A 149 8.82 13.07 -9.87
C LEU A 149 7.58 12.74 -10.69
N ASP A 150 7.53 13.25 -11.91
CA ASP A 150 6.45 13.01 -12.87
C ASP A 150 6.98 12.30 -14.11
N MET A 151 6.11 11.62 -14.85
CA MET A 151 6.44 10.93 -16.07
C MET A 151 5.37 11.18 -17.14
N VAL A 152 5.83 11.67 -18.31
CA VAL A 152 5.08 11.49 -19.56
C VAL A 152 5.63 10.20 -20.19
N PRO A 153 4.82 9.34 -20.85
CA PRO A 153 5.35 8.12 -21.43
C PRO A 153 6.68 8.33 -22.14
N ALA A 154 7.72 7.59 -21.70
CA ALA A 154 9.12 7.68 -22.11
C ALA A 154 9.93 8.93 -21.68
N ILE A 155 9.39 9.89 -20.94
CA ILE A 155 10.15 11.08 -20.48
C ILE A 155 9.86 11.32 -18.99
N PHE A 156 10.92 11.25 -18.16
CA PHE A 156 10.83 11.70 -16.78
C PHE A 156 10.95 13.22 -16.68
N ARG A 157 10.13 13.80 -15.81
CA ARG A 157 10.15 15.24 -15.51
C ARG A 157 9.88 15.48 -14.04
N VAL A 158 10.36 16.60 -13.50
CA VAL A 158 10.06 17.01 -12.13
C VAL A 158 8.90 18.01 -12.15
N LYS A 159 7.82 17.70 -11.44
CA LYS A 159 6.71 18.62 -11.22
C LYS A 159 6.99 19.43 -9.96
N VAL A 160 7.28 20.73 -10.10
CA VAL A 160 7.54 21.65 -8.99
C VAL A 160 6.24 22.38 -8.66
N ILE A 161 5.70 22.15 -7.46
CA ILE A 161 4.48 22.80 -6.98
C ILE A 161 4.88 23.90 -6.01
N ARG A 162 4.62 25.16 -6.40
CA ARG A 162 4.87 26.35 -5.58
C ARG A 162 3.54 26.81 -4.97
N ARG A 163 3.50 26.99 -3.66
CA ARG A 163 2.34 27.45 -2.91
C ARG A 163 2.73 28.69 -2.12
N PRO A 164 2.44 29.89 -2.62
CA PRO A 164 2.70 31.13 -1.91
C PRO A 164 1.94 31.20 -0.59
N ARG A 165 2.53 31.88 0.39
CA ARG A 165 1.93 32.19 1.68
C ARG A 165 1.73 33.70 1.78
N TYR A 166 0.55 34.08 2.23
CA TYR A 166 0.13 35.47 2.34
C TYR A 166 -0.17 35.84 3.79
N ALA A 167 0.18 37.07 4.15
CA ALA A 167 -0.21 37.68 5.43
C ALA A 167 -0.94 39.00 5.17
N CYS A 168 -1.72 39.44 6.12
CA CYS A 168 -2.38 40.76 6.10
C CYS A 168 -1.61 41.72 7.00
N ASP A 169 -1.22 42.86 6.47
CA ASP A 169 -0.55 43.93 7.26
C ASP A 169 -1.52 44.74 8.15
N ALA A 170 -2.82 44.67 7.86
CA ALA A 170 -3.83 45.43 8.55
C ALA A 170 -4.41 44.73 9.79
N CYS A 171 -4.16 43.42 9.96
CA CYS A 171 -4.66 42.66 11.10
C CYS A 171 -3.75 41.43 11.39
N ASP A 172 -3.83 40.94 12.65
CA ASP A 172 -3.08 39.73 13.08
C ASP A 172 -3.71 38.42 12.61
N THR A 173 -4.24 38.41 11.37
CA THR A 173 -4.84 37.19 10.80
C THR A 173 -3.78 36.12 10.58
N PRO A 174 -4.09 34.82 10.81
CA PRO A 174 -3.20 33.71 10.50
C PRO A 174 -2.78 33.72 9.04
N ILE A 175 -1.57 33.21 8.77
CA ILE A 175 -1.04 33.04 7.40
C ILE A 175 -2.03 32.26 6.54
N VAL A 176 -2.38 32.81 5.39
CA VAL A 176 -3.30 32.19 4.41
C VAL A 176 -2.48 31.57 3.28
N GLN A 177 -2.78 30.33 2.96
CA GLN A 177 -2.12 29.59 1.88
C GLN A 177 -3.14 28.69 1.18
N ALA A 178 -3.03 28.53 -0.15
CA ALA A 178 -3.85 27.57 -0.87
C ALA A 178 -3.69 26.15 -0.32
N PRO A 179 -4.75 25.34 -0.27
CA PRO A 179 -4.66 23.93 0.14
C PRO A 179 -3.67 23.17 -0.76
N ALA A 180 -2.99 22.18 -0.18
CA ALA A 180 -2.12 21.33 -0.99
C ALA A 180 -2.97 20.48 -1.94
N PRO A 181 -2.58 20.34 -3.23
CA PRO A 181 -3.28 19.42 -4.11
C PRO A 181 -3.16 17.99 -3.56
N PRO A 182 -4.20 17.16 -3.75
CA PRO A 182 -4.17 15.78 -3.32
C PRO A 182 -3.01 15.04 -4.00
N ARG A 183 -2.42 14.09 -3.29
CA ARG A 183 -1.31 13.29 -3.78
C ARG A 183 -1.64 11.82 -3.62
N PRO A 184 -1.14 10.96 -4.54
CA PRO A 184 -1.33 9.52 -4.39
C PRO A 184 -0.68 8.97 -3.13
N ILE A 185 0.40 9.57 -2.70
CA ILE A 185 1.14 9.17 -1.51
C ILE A 185 1.52 10.43 -0.74
N ASP A 186 1.08 10.54 0.50
CA ASP A 186 1.40 11.66 1.35
C ASP A 186 2.91 11.79 1.58
N GLY A 187 3.45 12.99 1.28
CA GLY A 187 4.89 13.23 1.32
C GLY A 187 5.69 12.39 0.31
N GLY A 188 5.04 11.69 -0.60
CA GLY A 188 5.68 10.95 -1.68
C GLY A 188 6.20 11.86 -2.80
N MET A 189 7.18 11.34 -3.56
CA MET A 189 7.77 12.04 -4.71
C MET A 189 7.08 11.70 -6.04
N ALA A 190 6.25 10.65 -6.09
CA ALA A 190 5.62 10.17 -7.32
C ALA A 190 4.30 10.89 -7.60
N THR A 191 4.06 11.19 -8.87
CA THR A 191 2.75 11.59 -9.37
C THR A 191 1.88 10.36 -9.64
N GLU A 192 0.58 10.56 -9.83
CA GLU A 192 -0.39 9.53 -10.19
C GLU A 192 0.05 8.77 -11.45
N ALA A 193 0.54 9.50 -12.46
CA ALA A 193 0.99 8.95 -13.72
C ALA A 193 2.18 7.99 -13.53
N LEU A 194 3.14 8.35 -12.67
CA LEU A 194 4.30 7.50 -12.40
C LEU A 194 3.91 6.25 -11.61
N VAL A 195 3.03 6.38 -10.61
CA VAL A 195 2.51 5.23 -9.86
C VAL A 195 1.75 4.28 -10.79
N ALA A 196 0.87 4.81 -11.64
CA ALA A 196 0.13 4.02 -12.63
C ALA A 196 1.08 3.29 -13.60
N HIS A 197 2.13 3.95 -14.07
CA HIS A 197 3.14 3.31 -14.93
C HIS A 197 3.83 2.12 -14.24
N VAL A 198 4.19 2.25 -12.96
CA VAL A 198 4.81 1.18 -12.20
C VAL A 198 3.86 0.00 -12.02
N LEU A 199 2.57 0.27 -11.75
CA LEU A 199 1.54 -0.79 -11.63
C LEU A 199 1.34 -1.53 -12.96
N VAL A 200 1.15 -0.79 -14.06
CA VAL A 200 0.99 -1.38 -15.38
C VAL A 200 2.21 -2.23 -15.73
N GLY A 201 3.41 -1.69 -15.54
CA GLY A 201 4.65 -2.43 -15.77
C GLY A 201 4.71 -3.73 -14.96
N LYS A 202 4.28 -3.71 -13.68
CA LYS A 202 4.32 -4.91 -12.83
C LYS A 202 3.23 -5.93 -13.17
N PHE A 203 1.98 -5.51 -13.33
CA PHE A 203 0.83 -6.43 -13.39
C PHE A 203 0.36 -6.74 -14.81
N VAL A 204 0.57 -5.82 -15.76
CA VAL A 204 0.18 -6.02 -17.17
C VAL A 204 1.37 -6.49 -17.99
N ASP A 205 2.54 -5.84 -17.83
CA ASP A 205 3.73 -6.15 -18.61
C ASP A 205 4.63 -7.21 -17.94
N HIS A 206 4.24 -7.71 -16.76
CA HIS A 206 4.96 -8.72 -15.99
C HIS A 206 6.43 -8.34 -15.68
N LEU A 207 6.73 -7.05 -15.53
CA LEU A 207 8.05 -6.53 -15.19
C LEU A 207 8.22 -6.48 -13.66
N PRO A 208 9.09 -7.30 -13.07
CA PRO A 208 9.41 -7.20 -11.65
C PRO A 208 9.96 -5.82 -11.29
N LEU A 209 9.70 -5.36 -10.07
CA LEU A 209 10.10 -4.02 -9.62
C LEU A 209 11.62 -3.80 -9.69
N TYR A 210 12.43 -4.82 -9.43
CA TYR A 210 13.88 -4.71 -9.57
C TYR A 210 14.31 -4.43 -11.02
N ARG A 211 13.62 -4.98 -12.01
CA ARG A 211 13.89 -4.67 -13.43
C ARG A 211 13.41 -3.27 -13.80
N GLN A 212 12.28 -2.83 -13.28
CA GLN A 212 11.81 -1.45 -13.44
C GLN A 212 12.81 -0.46 -12.85
N ALA A 213 13.34 -0.71 -11.63
CA ALA A 213 14.38 0.10 -11.02
C ALA A 213 15.64 0.21 -11.91
N GLN A 214 16.09 -0.90 -12.51
CA GLN A 214 17.20 -0.90 -13.46
C GLN A 214 16.89 -0.13 -14.76
N ILE A 215 15.64 -0.18 -15.24
CA ILE A 215 15.22 0.62 -16.40
C ILE A 215 15.29 2.11 -16.07
N PHE A 216 14.80 2.51 -14.90
CA PHE A 216 14.84 3.90 -14.46
C PHE A 216 16.28 4.38 -14.23
N GLU A 217 17.15 3.54 -13.67
CA GLU A 217 18.56 3.86 -13.48
C GLU A 217 19.29 4.14 -14.80
N ARG A 218 18.98 3.38 -15.88
CA ARG A 218 19.52 3.68 -17.23
C ARG A 218 19.07 5.02 -17.77
N GLN A 219 17.95 5.56 -17.27
CA GLN A 219 17.45 6.91 -17.61
C GLN A 219 17.91 7.98 -16.60
N GLY A 220 18.87 7.65 -15.73
CA GLY A 220 19.45 8.57 -14.75
C GLY A 220 18.64 8.71 -13.46
N ILE A 221 17.56 7.93 -13.27
CA ILE A 221 16.70 8.00 -12.09
C ILE A 221 17.01 6.84 -11.15
N LYS A 222 17.63 7.14 -10.01
CA LYS A 222 17.93 6.14 -8.99
C LYS A 222 16.75 5.98 -8.04
N LEU A 223 15.94 4.94 -8.25
CA LEU A 223 14.85 4.54 -7.37
C LEU A 223 15.14 3.17 -6.77
N ASN A 224 15.00 3.08 -5.46
CA ASN A 224 15.13 1.80 -4.78
C ASN A 224 13.90 0.93 -5.09
N ARG A 225 14.12 -0.39 -5.16
CA ARG A 225 13.03 -1.36 -5.30
C ARG A 225 11.99 -1.24 -4.20
N SER A 226 12.41 -1.01 -2.95
CA SER A 226 11.53 -0.79 -1.80
C SER A 226 10.60 0.42 -1.98
N THR A 227 11.10 1.50 -2.61
CA THR A 227 10.27 2.67 -2.93
C THR A 227 9.17 2.31 -3.95
N LEU A 228 9.51 1.53 -4.97
CA LEU A 228 8.54 1.04 -5.95
C LEU A 228 7.52 0.09 -5.29
N GLY A 229 7.97 -0.77 -4.36
CA GLY A 229 7.12 -1.65 -3.56
C GLY A 229 6.12 -0.86 -2.71
N ASP A 230 6.57 0.19 -2.03
CA ASP A 230 5.71 1.09 -1.26
C ASP A 230 4.62 1.73 -2.16
N TRP A 231 4.99 2.22 -3.35
CA TRP A 231 4.02 2.81 -4.27
C TRP A 231 2.96 1.81 -4.71
N VAL A 232 3.39 0.60 -5.05
CA VAL A 232 2.46 -0.48 -5.48
C VAL A 232 1.52 -0.86 -4.35
N GLY A 233 2.02 -1.09 -3.14
CA GLY A 233 1.19 -1.46 -2.00
C GLY A 233 0.13 -0.40 -1.67
N ARG A 234 0.50 0.87 -1.64
CA ARG A 234 -0.43 1.98 -1.40
C ARG A 234 -1.46 2.13 -2.52
N ALA A 235 -1.05 1.97 -3.77
CA ALA A 235 -1.96 2.03 -4.90
C ALA A 235 -2.94 0.85 -4.91
N CYS A 236 -2.50 -0.36 -4.57
CA CYS A 236 -3.38 -1.52 -4.41
C CYS A 236 -4.46 -1.27 -3.35
N TRP A 237 -4.09 -0.64 -2.22
CA TRP A 237 -5.06 -0.26 -1.21
C TRP A 237 -6.10 0.75 -1.73
N TRP A 238 -5.69 1.73 -2.53
CA TRP A 238 -6.63 2.69 -3.12
C TRP A 238 -7.56 2.10 -4.17
N LEU A 239 -7.08 1.06 -4.86
CA LEU A 239 -7.89 0.35 -5.84
C LEU A 239 -8.88 -0.64 -5.20
N TRP A 240 -8.80 -0.86 -3.87
CA TRP A 240 -9.67 -1.80 -3.16
C TRP A 240 -11.16 -1.53 -3.35
N PRO A 241 -11.68 -0.29 -3.28
CA PRO A 241 -13.10 -0.02 -3.54
C PRO A 241 -13.55 -0.42 -4.96
N ILE A 242 -12.65 -0.32 -5.94
CA ILE A 242 -12.91 -0.77 -7.32
C ILE A 242 -12.97 -2.30 -7.35
N TYR A 243 -12.05 -2.98 -6.67
CA TYR A 243 -12.06 -4.43 -6.53
C TYR A 243 -13.37 -4.90 -5.89
N ASP A 244 -13.80 -4.31 -4.79
CA ASP A 244 -15.06 -4.63 -4.12
C ASP A 244 -16.27 -4.42 -5.03
N ALA A 245 -16.28 -3.34 -5.83
CA ALA A 245 -17.31 -3.08 -6.81
C ALA A 245 -17.34 -4.16 -7.91
N ILE A 246 -16.19 -4.62 -8.38
CA ILE A 246 -16.10 -5.73 -9.36
C ILE A 246 -16.61 -7.03 -8.74
N VAL A 247 -16.20 -7.36 -7.52
CA VAL A 247 -16.69 -8.55 -6.79
C VAL A 247 -18.21 -8.48 -6.63
N ALA A 248 -18.73 -7.34 -6.17
CA ALA A 248 -20.18 -7.12 -6.01
C ALA A 248 -20.92 -7.28 -7.34
N HIS A 249 -20.40 -6.72 -8.44
CA HIS A 249 -20.95 -6.88 -9.76
C HIS A 249 -21.00 -8.35 -10.20
N VAL A 250 -19.91 -9.09 -10.02
CA VAL A 250 -19.84 -10.52 -10.37
C VAL A 250 -20.83 -11.35 -9.55
N ILE A 251 -20.92 -11.11 -8.24
CA ILE A 251 -21.84 -11.85 -7.35
C ILE A 251 -23.31 -11.53 -7.60
N ALA A 252 -23.61 -10.33 -8.07
CA ALA A 252 -24.99 -9.90 -8.39
C ALA A 252 -25.56 -10.55 -9.66
N GLN A 253 -24.75 -11.22 -10.46
CA GLN A 253 -25.21 -11.83 -11.70
C GLN A 253 -25.97 -13.14 -11.47
N THR A 254 -26.81 -13.52 -12.43
CA THR A 254 -27.60 -14.77 -12.35
C THR A 254 -26.77 -16.03 -12.64
N LYS A 255 -25.57 -15.88 -13.20
CA LYS A 255 -24.69 -16.95 -13.59
C LYS A 255 -23.22 -16.54 -13.44
N VAL A 256 -22.47 -17.32 -12.71
CA VAL A 256 -21.02 -17.11 -12.47
C VAL A 256 -20.26 -18.36 -12.87
N PHE A 257 -19.16 -18.19 -13.56
CA PHE A 257 -18.17 -19.22 -13.78
C PHE A 257 -17.14 -19.14 -12.67
N ALA A 258 -16.81 -20.28 -12.06
CA ALA A 258 -15.82 -20.36 -11.00
C ALA A 258 -14.76 -21.39 -11.36
N ASP A 259 -13.50 -21.02 -11.18
CA ASP A 259 -12.36 -21.90 -11.36
C ASP A 259 -11.29 -21.58 -10.31
N ASP A 260 -10.38 -22.53 -10.04
CA ASP A 260 -9.27 -22.31 -9.13
C ASP A 260 -7.92 -22.65 -9.77
N THR A 261 -6.94 -21.79 -9.56
CA THR A 261 -5.58 -21.98 -10.01
C THR A 261 -4.63 -22.12 -8.81
N THR A 262 -3.64 -23.01 -8.93
CA THR A 262 -2.59 -23.14 -7.92
C THR A 262 -1.68 -21.93 -7.91
N LEU A 263 -1.43 -21.38 -6.73
CA LEU A 263 -0.48 -20.31 -6.54
C LEU A 263 0.61 -20.76 -5.56
N PRO A 264 1.89 -20.84 -5.98
CA PRO A 264 2.98 -21.16 -5.06
C PRO A 264 3.21 -19.96 -4.12
N VAL A 265 3.05 -20.20 -2.83
CA VAL A 265 3.26 -19.19 -1.78
C VAL A 265 4.46 -19.58 -0.95
N LEU A 266 5.35 -18.64 -0.69
CA LEU A 266 6.49 -18.87 0.19
C LEU A 266 6.01 -19.16 1.62
N ASP A 267 6.49 -20.29 2.17
CA ASP A 267 6.20 -20.71 3.54
C ASP A 267 7.54 -20.80 4.32
N PRO A 268 7.94 -19.69 4.97
CA PRO A 268 9.22 -19.62 5.66
C PRO A 268 9.33 -20.67 6.75
N GLY A 269 10.47 -21.37 6.81
CA GLY A 269 10.72 -22.42 7.80
C GLY A 269 10.40 -23.85 7.32
N ARG A 270 9.63 -24.02 6.22
CA ARG A 270 9.22 -25.33 5.72
C ARG A 270 10.15 -25.95 4.67
N GLY A 271 11.08 -25.17 4.13
CA GLY A 271 11.99 -25.65 3.06
C GLY A 271 11.33 -25.87 1.69
N LYS A 272 10.05 -25.55 1.56
CA LYS A 272 9.28 -25.65 0.29
C LYS A 272 8.14 -24.63 0.27
N THR A 273 7.71 -24.27 -0.93
CA THR A 273 6.53 -23.41 -1.10
C THR A 273 5.26 -24.15 -0.66
N LYS A 274 4.32 -23.39 -0.07
CA LYS A 274 2.95 -23.83 0.16
C LYS A 274 2.14 -23.58 -1.12
N SER A 275 1.29 -24.52 -1.48
CA SER A 275 0.35 -24.32 -2.59
C SER A 275 -0.90 -23.60 -2.06
N GLY A 276 -0.99 -22.29 -2.29
CA GLY A 276 -2.23 -21.54 -2.15
C GLY A 276 -3.10 -21.70 -3.40
N ARG A 277 -4.27 -21.06 -3.37
CA ARG A 277 -5.24 -21.06 -4.47
C ARG A 277 -5.66 -19.62 -4.79
N LEU A 278 -5.81 -19.37 -6.07
CA LEU A 278 -6.44 -18.17 -6.57
C LEU A 278 -7.77 -18.58 -7.21
N TRP A 279 -8.86 -18.23 -6.55
CA TRP A 279 -10.20 -18.46 -7.07
C TRP A 279 -10.56 -17.35 -8.03
N CYS A 280 -10.97 -17.72 -9.24
CA CYS A 280 -11.45 -16.82 -10.26
C CYS A 280 -12.97 -16.94 -10.35
N TYR A 281 -13.67 -15.85 -10.24
CA TYR A 281 -15.11 -15.74 -10.46
C TYR A 281 -15.33 -14.82 -11.66
N ALA A 282 -15.92 -15.36 -12.73
CA ALA A 282 -16.06 -14.63 -13.97
C ALA A 282 -17.50 -14.63 -14.48
N VAL A 283 -17.84 -13.55 -15.14
CA VAL A 283 -19.10 -13.36 -15.85
C VAL A 283 -18.80 -12.94 -17.28
N ASP A 284 -19.40 -13.62 -18.24
CA ASP A 284 -19.32 -13.25 -19.65
C ASP A 284 -20.60 -13.68 -20.36
N ASP A 285 -21.44 -12.73 -20.68
CA ASP A 285 -22.71 -12.95 -21.38
C ASP A 285 -22.61 -12.73 -22.89
N ARG A 286 -21.45 -12.32 -23.41
CA ARG A 286 -21.23 -12.07 -24.84
C ARG A 286 -21.52 -13.28 -25.74
N PRO A 287 -21.19 -14.54 -25.34
CA PRO A 287 -21.47 -15.71 -26.20
C PRO A 287 -22.94 -15.95 -26.48
N TRP A 288 -23.85 -15.40 -25.68
CA TRP A 288 -25.31 -15.50 -25.88
C TRP A 288 -26.01 -14.14 -25.96
N CYS A 289 -25.26 -13.11 -26.37
CA CYS A 289 -25.76 -11.77 -26.59
C CYS A 289 -26.45 -11.14 -25.36
N GLY A 290 -26.05 -11.50 -24.17
CA GLY A 290 -26.54 -10.92 -22.92
C GLY A 290 -26.01 -9.50 -22.71
N PRO A 291 -26.75 -8.65 -21.95
CA PRO A 291 -26.40 -7.24 -21.76
C PRO A 291 -25.32 -6.99 -20.69
N ALA A 292 -24.99 -7.99 -19.87
CA ALA A 292 -24.04 -7.80 -18.76
C ALA A 292 -22.60 -7.62 -19.28
N PRO A 293 -21.88 -6.58 -18.84
CA PRO A 293 -20.49 -6.42 -19.20
C PRO A 293 -19.66 -7.57 -18.61
N PRO A 294 -18.65 -8.08 -19.34
CA PRO A 294 -17.78 -9.13 -18.83
C PRO A 294 -16.96 -8.59 -17.67
N ALA A 295 -16.82 -9.41 -16.63
CA ALA A 295 -16.01 -9.10 -15.46
C ALA A 295 -15.40 -10.37 -14.87
N ALA A 296 -14.25 -10.22 -14.22
CA ALA A 296 -13.61 -11.29 -13.45
C ALA A 296 -13.05 -10.75 -12.14
N ALA A 297 -13.26 -11.50 -11.07
CA ALA A 297 -12.70 -11.22 -9.77
C ALA A 297 -11.84 -12.39 -9.31
N PHE A 298 -10.72 -12.09 -8.67
CA PHE A 298 -9.78 -13.08 -8.17
C PHE A 298 -9.69 -12.98 -6.66
N VAL A 299 -9.87 -14.11 -5.96
CA VAL A 299 -9.81 -14.17 -4.50
C VAL A 299 -8.78 -15.22 -4.08
N TYR A 300 -7.82 -14.81 -3.27
CA TYR A 300 -6.80 -15.70 -2.73
C TYR A 300 -7.37 -16.55 -1.59
N ALA A 301 -6.99 -17.83 -1.55
CA ALA A 301 -7.24 -18.74 -0.45
C ALA A 301 -6.00 -19.56 -0.12
N THR A 302 -5.85 -19.94 1.15
CA THR A 302 -4.68 -20.68 1.64
C THR A 302 -4.63 -22.13 1.17
N ASP A 303 -5.79 -22.70 0.82
CA ASP A 303 -5.95 -24.08 0.37
C ASP A 303 -7.16 -24.24 -0.57
N ARG A 304 -7.50 -25.47 -0.96
CA ARG A 304 -8.62 -25.80 -1.87
C ARG A 304 -9.90 -26.21 -1.14
N LYS A 305 -10.06 -25.90 0.12
CA LYS A 305 -11.27 -26.31 0.83
C LYS A 305 -12.52 -25.62 0.29
N GLY A 306 -13.65 -26.35 0.25
CA GLY A 306 -14.93 -25.85 -0.20
C GLY A 306 -15.53 -24.73 0.63
N GLU A 307 -15.04 -24.53 1.87
CA GLU A 307 -15.42 -23.40 2.72
C GLU A 307 -15.09 -22.03 2.13
N HIS A 308 -13.98 -21.95 1.34
CA HIS A 308 -13.59 -20.69 0.71
C HIS A 308 -14.60 -20.22 -0.34
N PRO A 309 -14.94 -21.01 -1.39
CA PRO A 309 -15.95 -20.58 -2.33
C PRO A 309 -17.34 -20.43 -1.68
N ALA A 310 -17.67 -21.22 -0.65
CA ALA A 310 -18.90 -21.05 0.09
C ALA A 310 -18.97 -19.67 0.78
N THR A 311 -17.86 -19.22 1.34
CA THR A 311 -17.75 -17.87 1.94
C THR A 311 -17.78 -16.77 0.88
N HIS A 312 -17.01 -16.95 -0.21
CA HIS A 312 -16.94 -15.96 -1.27
C HIS A 312 -18.28 -15.75 -1.96
N LEU A 313 -19.08 -16.81 -2.12
CA LEU A 313 -20.36 -16.82 -2.78
C LEU A 313 -21.56 -16.82 -1.80
N ALA A 314 -21.35 -16.50 -0.52
CA ALA A 314 -22.40 -16.55 0.50
C ALA A 314 -23.66 -15.73 0.14
N ASN A 315 -23.50 -14.64 -0.60
CA ASN A 315 -24.58 -13.77 -1.06
C ASN A 315 -25.06 -14.09 -2.48
N PHE A 316 -24.49 -15.09 -3.13
CA PHE A 316 -24.85 -15.50 -4.48
C PHE A 316 -26.10 -16.39 -4.44
N ARG A 317 -27.15 -16.02 -5.18
CA ARG A 317 -28.47 -16.70 -5.13
C ARG A 317 -28.87 -17.38 -6.44
N ALA A 318 -27.93 -17.55 -7.37
CA ALA A 318 -28.22 -18.08 -8.70
C ALA A 318 -27.34 -19.30 -9.03
N SER A 319 -27.17 -19.67 -10.30
CA SER A 319 -26.42 -20.87 -10.68
C SER A 319 -24.93 -20.61 -10.86
N CYS A 320 -24.08 -21.36 -10.14
CA CYS A 320 -22.63 -21.37 -10.34
C CYS A 320 -22.25 -22.56 -11.22
N ARG A 321 -21.46 -22.35 -12.28
CA ARG A 321 -20.82 -23.39 -13.07
C ARG A 321 -19.32 -23.43 -12.76
N SER A 322 -18.86 -24.55 -12.21
CA SER A 322 -17.44 -24.80 -11.98
C SER A 322 -16.92 -25.81 -13.00
N THR A 323 -15.76 -25.50 -13.58
CA THR A 323 -15.03 -26.43 -14.46
C THR A 323 -14.14 -27.40 -13.67
N ALA A 324 -13.86 -27.10 -12.41
CA ALA A 324 -12.82 -27.77 -11.61
C ALA A 324 -13.30 -28.84 -10.65
N MET A 325 -14.62 -29.17 -10.59
CA MET A 325 -15.11 -30.21 -9.69
C MET A 325 -15.76 -31.39 -10.43
N PRO A 326 -15.17 -32.58 -10.39
CA PRO A 326 -15.89 -33.80 -10.68
C PRO A 326 -16.81 -34.10 -9.49
N GLY A 327 -18.12 -33.93 -9.66
CA GLY A 327 -19.12 -34.24 -8.64
C GLY A 327 -19.92 -33.02 -8.20
N SER A 328 -21.06 -32.88 -8.84
CA SER A 328 -22.19 -32.00 -8.53
C SER A 328 -22.33 -31.54 -7.08
N ALA A 329 -21.57 -30.61 -6.61
CA ALA A 329 -21.95 -29.78 -5.49
C ALA A 329 -22.72 -28.59 -6.04
N ARG A 330 -24.05 -28.60 -5.91
CA ARG A 330 -24.87 -27.38 -6.03
C ARG A 330 -24.55 -26.55 -4.79
N TRP A 331 -23.95 -25.42 -5.00
CA TRP A 331 -23.77 -24.40 -3.99
C TRP A 331 -25.02 -23.55 -3.90
#